data_319f2f275803cd9f156b50cb35d3b5cd
#
_entry.id   319f2f275803cd9f156b50cb35d3b5cd
#
_cell.length_a   1.000
_cell.length_b   1.000
_cell.length_c   1.000
_cell.angle_alpha   90.00
_cell.angle_beta   90.00
_cell.angle_gamma   90.00
#
_symmetry.space_group_name_H-M   'P 1'
#
loop_
_entity.id
_entity.type
_entity.pdbx_description
1 polymer ?
#
loop_
_entity_poly.entity_id
_entity_poly.type
_entity_poly.pdbx_seq_one_letter_code
_entity_poly.pdbx_strand_id
1 'polypeptide(L)'
;MLFRSGKGFKDIYDDLVLGPKISWLIENHYLAPYTYYSVNLIDQTKLKKSSTGDYTHKSIENAGKNIVYGDVIQSYHKFANNTKAIIYSYSVHSCQQIAREFSKNNIPAKEVDGKTKKEDRDKAMQDFRDGKIKILVNAELYGEGVDVPDCETVIMLRPTQSLSLFIQQSMRCMRYQPDKQAIIIDQVANYTRFGLPDMDRVWTLEDRAKHPQREGGSDGIAIKTCPKCFGVIMASYHKCPLCGYSFEAEFRKLAEDKRAELEKINLDAKEMRERKKKEQELLLRDPSTFTTFKQYSEYGKARGYKPGWAYYHAKAKGLIR
;
A
#
# COMPACT_ATOMS: atom_id res chain seq x y z
N MET A 1 -13.01 20.86 -5.69
CA MET A 1 -11.80 21.16 -4.88
C MET A 1 -11.84 20.63 -3.45
N LEU A 2 -12.99 20.46 -2.83
CA LEU A 2 -13.15 19.97 -1.44
C LEU A 2 -12.62 18.53 -1.21
N PHE A 3 -12.72 17.64 -2.18
CA PHE A 3 -12.30 16.23 -2.07
C PHE A 3 -10.80 15.98 -1.88
N ARG A 4 -9.93 16.98 -2.09
CA ARG A 4 -8.47 16.83 -2.00
C ARG A 4 -7.87 17.33 -0.68
N SER A 5 -8.64 18.05 0.15
CA SER A 5 -8.11 18.71 1.36
C SER A 5 -8.03 17.80 2.60
N GLY A 6 -8.59 16.60 2.55
CA GLY A 6 -8.73 15.72 3.72
C GLY A 6 -9.81 16.17 4.70
N LYS A 7 -10.49 17.30 4.43
CA LYS A 7 -11.68 17.73 5.17
C LYS A 7 -12.87 16.87 4.77
N GLY A 8 -13.67 16.47 5.74
CA GLY A 8 -14.96 15.82 5.54
C GLY A 8 -16.03 16.80 5.06
N PHE A 9 -17.21 16.29 4.92
CA PHE A 9 -18.39 17.06 4.46
C PHE A 9 -19.42 17.31 5.56
N LYS A 10 -19.11 16.97 6.80
CA LYS A 10 -20.02 17.09 7.94
C LYS A 10 -20.52 18.52 8.16
N ASP A 11 -19.70 19.53 7.83
CA ASP A 11 -20.07 20.94 7.94
C ASP A 11 -21.00 21.41 6.80
N ILE A 12 -21.25 20.56 5.78
CA ILE A 12 -22.02 20.90 4.57
C ILE A 12 -23.25 20.01 4.42
N TYR A 13 -23.14 18.74 4.81
CA TYR A 13 -24.21 17.73 4.67
C TYR A 13 -24.49 17.07 6.02
N ASP A 14 -25.77 16.86 6.30
CA ASP A 14 -26.24 16.23 7.53
C ASP A 14 -26.18 14.70 7.43
N ASP A 15 -26.48 14.15 6.25
CA ASP A 15 -26.58 12.71 6.03
C ASP A 15 -25.72 12.23 4.85
N LEU A 16 -25.27 10.98 4.97
CA LEU A 16 -24.55 10.24 3.94
C LEU A 16 -25.36 9.05 3.46
N VAL A 17 -25.96 9.15 2.29
CA VAL A 17 -26.64 8.02 1.64
C VAL A 17 -25.62 7.19 0.88
N LEU A 18 -25.42 5.95 1.30
CA LEU A 18 -24.51 5.01 0.65
C LEU A 18 -25.23 4.26 -0.48
N GLY A 19 -24.59 4.20 -1.64
CA GLY A 19 -24.99 3.31 -2.73
C GLY A 19 -24.66 1.83 -2.41
N PRO A 20 -25.05 0.89 -3.30
CA PRO A 20 -24.71 -0.53 -3.16
C PRO A 20 -23.20 -0.75 -3.09
N LYS A 21 -22.77 -1.79 -2.37
CA LYS A 21 -21.36 -2.21 -2.31
C LYS A 21 -20.88 -2.67 -3.70
N ILE A 22 -19.59 -2.46 -3.99
CA ILE A 22 -19.02 -2.90 -5.27
C ILE A 22 -19.11 -4.43 -5.42
N SER A 23 -18.88 -5.20 -4.34
CA SER A 23 -19.07 -6.65 -4.33
C SER A 23 -20.50 -7.05 -4.73
N TRP A 24 -21.52 -6.38 -4.18
CA TRP A 24 -22.92 -6.60 -4.54
C TRP A 24 -23.20 -6.27 -6.01
N LEU A 25 -22.60 -5.18 -6.54
CA LEU A 25 -22.75 -4.81 -7.95
C LEU A 25 -22.14 -5.85 -8.90
N ILE A 26 -21.04 -6.49 -8.50
CA ILE A 26 -20.43 -7.60 -9.25
C ILE A 26 -21.32 -8.84 -9.21
N GLU A 27 -21.78 -9.24 -8.01
CA GLU A 27 -22.65 -10.42 -7.82
C GLU A 27 -23.97 -10.32 -8.58
N ASN A 28 -24.50 -9.10 -8.73
CA ASN A 28 -25.77 -8.83 -9.43
C ASN A 28 -25.60 -8.35 -10.89
N HIS A 29 -24.42 -8.53 -11.47
CA HIS A 29 -24.14 -8.23 -12.88
C HIS A 29 -24.32 -6.75 -13.29
N TYR A 30 -24.15 -5.81 -12.37
CA TYR A 30 -24.02 -4.38 -12.68
C TYR A 30 -22.58 -3.98 -12.99
N LEU A 31 -21.62 -4.76 -12.46
CA LEU A 31 -20.21 -4.65 -12.77
C LEU A 31 -19.66 -6.02 -13.18
N ALA A 32 -18.68 -6.02 -14.07
CA ALA A 32 -17.95 -7.23 -14.44
C ALA A 32 -17.04 -7.70 -13.30
N PRO A 33 -16.88 -9.01 -13.09
CA PRO A 33 -15.85 -9.55 -12.23
C PRO A 33 -14.47 -9.14 -12.75
N TYR A 34 -13.47 -9.08 -11.87
CA TYR A 34 -12.14 -8.62 -12.25
C TYR A 34 -11.03 -9.51 -11.70
N THR A 35 -9.87 -9.44 -12.35
CA THR A 35 -8.60 -9.96 -11.83
C THR A 35 -7.65 -8.78 -11.60
N TYR A 36 -7.03 -8.75 -10.42
CA TYR A 36 -6.10 -7.69 -10.04
C TYR A 36 -4.67 -8.22 -10.01
N TYR A 37 -3.80 -7.62 -10.82
CA TYR A 37 -2.37 -7.91 -10.86
C TYR A 37 -1.58 -6.72 -10.34
N SER A 38 -0.51 -6.99 -9.58
CA SER A 38 0.40 -5.93 -9.16
C SER A 38 1.84 -6.31 -9.38
N VAL A 39 2.52 -5.47 -10.15
CA VAL A 39 3.97 -5.49 -10.38
C VAL A 39 4.48 -4.10 -10.07
N ASN A 40 5.10 -3.90 -8.91
CA ASN A 40 5.55 -2.57 -8.50
C ASN A 40 6.80 -2.14 -9.28
N LEU A 41 6.66 -1.11 -10.13
CA LEU A 41 7.74 -0.56 -10.95
C LEU A 41 8.34 0.74 -10.39
N ILE A 42 7.84 1.25 -9.26
CA ILE A 42 8.30 2.53 -8.69
C ILE A 42 8.96 2.36 -7.33
N ASP A 43 9.88 3.25 -7.02
CA ASP A 43 10.45 3.39 -5.68
C ASP A 43 9.52 4.23 -4.79
N GLN A 44 8.71 3.55 -3.98
CA GLN A 44 7.72 4.19 -3.10
C GLN A 44 8.37 5.09 -2.02
N THR A 45 9.64 4.87 -1.67
CA THR A 45 10.35 5.67 -0.66
C THR A 45 10.57 7.11 -1.12
N LYS A 46 10.56 7.35 -2.42
CA LYS A 46 10.70 8.69 -3.03
C LYS A 46 9.41 9.50 -3.07
N LEU A 47 8.26 8.89 -2.74
CA LEU A 47 6.97 9.56 -2.76
C LEU A 47 6.81 10.52 -1.58
N LYS A 48 6.46 11.78 -1.86
CA LYS A 48 6.24 12.83 -0.85
C LYS A 48 4.81 13.36 -0.96
N LYS A 49 4.11 13.43 0.17
CA LYS A 49 2.75 14.00 0.23
C LYS A 49 2.79 15.52 0.03
N SER A 50 1.79 16.06 -0.68
CA SER A 50 1.53 17.47 -0.81
C SER A 50 0.66 17.98 0.34
N SER A 51 0.54 19.31 0.46
CA SER A 51 -0.41 19.93 1.41
C SER A 51 -1.88 19.61 1.10
N THR A 52 -2.20 19.19 -0.14
CA THR A 52 -3.54 18.77 -0.56
C THR A 52 -3.85 17.30 -0.27
N GLY A 53 -2.91 16.57 0.35
CA GLY A 53 -3.09 15.19 0.81
C GLY A 53 -2.75 14.09 -0.21
N ASP A 54 -2.57 14.40 -1.51
CA ASP A 54 -2.04 13.47 -2.50
C ASP A 54 -0.53 13.63 -2.67
N TYR A 55 0.11 12.82 -3.48
CA TYR A 55 1.54 12.94 -3.76
C TYR A 55 1.85 14.16 -4.63
N THR A 56 3.02 14.78 -4.42
CA THR A 56 3.49 15.87 -5.27
C THR A 56 3.90 15.35 -6.64
N HIS A 57 3.57 16.08 -7.72
CA HIS A 57 3.96 15.71 -9.11
C HIS A 57 5.47 15.42 -9.21
N LYS A 58 6.31 16.28 -8.62
CA LYS A 58 7.77 16.11 -8.62
C LYS A 58 8.22 14.81 -7.95
N SER A 59 7.56 14.38 -6.86
CA SER A 59 7.92 13.13 -6.20
C SER A 59 7.47 11.91 -6.99
N ILE A 60 6.33 11.98 -7.67
CA ILE A 60 5.85 10.93 -8.57
C ILE A 60 6.80 10.77 -9.76
N GLU A 61 7.20 11.86 -10.39
CA GLU A 61 8.17 11.84 -11.49
C GLU A 61 9.51 11.24 -11.05
N ASN A 62 10.01 11.63 -9.87
CA ASN A 62 11.26 11.07 -9.33
C ASN A 62 11.14 9.58 -9.00
N ALA A 63 10.01 9.12 -8.49
CA ALA A 63 9.75 7.71 -8.22
C ALA A 63 9.62 6.89 -9.51
N GLY A 64 9.09 7.51 -10.58
CA GLY A 64 8.86 6.90 -11.89
C GLY A 64 10.04 6.99 -12.88
N LYS A 65 11.13 7.69 -12.53
CA LYS A 65 12.28 7.89 -13.46
C LYS A 65 12.90 6.59 -13.99
N ASN A 66 12.82 5.52 -13.21
CA ASN A 66 13.42 4.23 -13.56
C ASN A 66 12.42 3.27 -14.20
N ILE A 67 11.19 3.72 -14.49
CA ILE A 67 10.21 2.88 -15.18
C ILE A 67 10.72 2.62 -16.59
N VAL A 68 10.93 1.36 -16.90
CA VAL A 68 11.19 0.89 -18.27
C VAL A 68 9.85 0.68 -18.93
N TYR A 69 9.51 1.49 -19.93
CA TYR A 69 8.20 1.40 -20.61
C TYR A 69 7.96 0.06 -21.29
N GLY A 70 9.05 -0.65 -21.65
CA GLY A 70 8.98 -2.04 -22.11
C GLY A 70 8.35 -2.99 -21.09
N ASP A 71 8.54 -2.77 -19.79
CA ASP A 71 7.94 -3.58 -18.73
C ASP A 71 6.41 -3.37 -18.65
N VAL A 72 5.92 -2.18 -19.01
CA VAL A 72 4.48 -1.89 -19.11
C VAL A 72 3.87 -2.72 -20.24
N ILE A 73 4.54 -2.78 -21.41
CA ILE A 73 4.10 -3.57 -22.56
C ILE A 73 4.17 -5.07 -22.25
N GLN A 74 5.25 -5.54 -21.61
CA GLN A 74 5.35 -6.94 -21.20
C GLN A 74 4.22 -7.32 -20.23
N SER A 75 3.90 -6.46 -19.27
CA SER A 75 2.77 -6.67 -18.34
C SER A 75 1.44 -6.72 -19.10
N TYR A 76 1.23 -5.83 -20.08
CA TYR A 76 0.04 -5.86 -20.93
C TYR A 76 -0.06 -7.17 -21.70
N HIS A 77 1.00 -7.60 -22.41
CA HIS A 77 1.02 -8.88 -23.13
C HIS A 77 0.78 -10.07 -22.21
N LYS A 78 1.36 -10.05 -21.01
CA LYS A 78 1.25 -11.17 -20.07
C LYS A 78 -0.13 -11.31 -19.46
N PHE A 79 -0.79 -10.20 -19.10
CA PHE A 79 -2.01 -10.22 -18.29
C PHE A 79 -3.26 -9.82 -19.07
N ALA A 80 -3.11 -9.03 -20.14
CA ALA A 80 -4.22 -8.36 -20.83
C ALA A 80 -4.08 -8.35 -22.34
N ASN A 81 -3.35 -9.33 -22.89
CA ASN A 81 -3.03 -9.34 -24.32
C ASN A 81 -4.26 -9.17 -25.21
N ASN A 82 -4.15 -8.23 -26.17
CA ASN A 82 -5.17 -7.90 -27.17
C ASN A 82 -6.45 -7.23 -26.64
N THR A 83 -6.56 -6.89 -25.36
CA THR A 83 -7.72 -6.17 -24.79
C THR A 83 -7.66 -4.67 -25.06
N LYS A 84 -8.79 -3.98 -25.02
CA LYS A 84 -8.84 -2.52 -24.95
C LYS A 84 -8.42 -2.06 -23.55
N ALA A 85 -7.44 -1.16 -23.47
CA ALA A 85 -6.91 -0.71 -22.19
C ALA A 85 -6.86 0.83 -22.05
N ILE A 86 -7.18 1.30 -20.84
CA ILE A 86 -6.92 2.68 -20.41
C ILE A 86 -5.71 2.67 -19.49
N ILE A 87 -4.71 3.50 -19.77
CA ILE A 87 -3.51 3.66 -18.97
C ILE A 87 -3.53 5.01 -18.27
N TYR A 88 -3.47 4.99 -16.93
CA TYR A 88 -3.36 6.19 -16.10
C TYR A 88 -1.90 6.47 -15.78
N SER A 89 -1.30 7.43 -16.48
CA SER A 89 0.09 7.79 -16.32
C SER A 89 0.28 9.01 -15.39
N TYR A 90 1.51 9.26 -15.00
CA TYR A 90 1.87 10.26 -13.99
C TYR A 90 2.31 11.61 -14.58
N SER A 91 2.57 11.71 -15.88
CA SER A 91 2.93 12.95 -16.56
C SER A 91 2.59 12.91 -18.05
N VAL A 92 2.47 14.09 -18.68
CA VAL A 92 2.26 14.20 -20.13
C VAL A 92 3.39 13.54 -20.91
N HIS A 93 4.64 13.77 -20.49
CA HIS A 93 5.81 13.14 -21.10
C HIS A 93 5.75 11.62 -21.04
N SER A 94 5.41 11.06 -19.89
CA SER A 94 5.23 9.61 -19.73
C SER A 94 4.11 9.07 -20.63
N CYS A 95 2.97 9.78 -20.77
CA CYS A 95 1.90 9.39 -21.69
C CYS A 95 2.39 9.25 -23.12
N GLN A 96 3.13 10.25 -23.63
CA GLN A 96 3.67 10.27 -24.97
C GLN A 96 4.64 9.10 -25.21
N GLN A 97 5.53 8.85 -24.25
CA GLN A 97 6.49 7.73 -24.36
C GLN A 97 5.79 6.38 -24.36
N ILE A 98 4.83 6.18 -23.48
CA ILE A 98 4.06 4.92 -23.41
C ILE A 98 3.29 4.70 -24.71
N ALA A 99 2.57 5.71 -25.22
CA ALA A 99 1.83 5.60 -26.48
C ALA A 99 2.75 5.26 -27.66
N ARG A 100 3.93 5.90 -27.73
CA ARG A 100 4.94 5.60 -28.75
C ARG A 100 5.46 4.16 -28.64
N GLU A 101 5.75 3.68 -27.44
CA GLU A 101 6.26 2.33 -27.25
C GLU A 101 5.21 1.27 -27.62
N PHE A 102 3.92 1.46 -27.28
CA PHE A 102 2.84 0.59 -27.75
C PHE A 102 2.74 0.60 -29.28
N SER A 103 2.79 1.78 -29.91
CA SER A 103 2.72 1.91 -31.37
C SER A 103 3.91 1.24 -32.07
N LYS A 104 5.14 1.33 -31.52
CA LYS A 104 6.31 0.60 -32.04
C LYS A 104 6.14 -0.92 -31.97
N ASN A 105 5.36 -1.41 -31.05
CA ASN A 105 5.02 -2.83 -30.92
C ASN A 105 3.73 -3.22 -31.68
N ASN A 106 3.34 -2.43 -32.68
CA ASN A 106 2.15 -2.65 -33.50
C ASN A 106 0.82 -2.69 -32.73
N ILE A 107 0.75 -2.04 -31.57
CA ILE A 107 -0.47 -1.89 -30.79
C ILE A 107 -0.95 -0.45 -30.93
N PRO A 108 -2.08 -0.17 -31.63
CA PRO A 108 -2.57 1.18 -31.83
C PRO A 108 -2.84 1.88 -30.49
N ALA A 109 -2.09 2.95 -30.21
CA ALA A 109 -2.15 3.70 -28.97
C ALA A 109 -2.24 5.20 -29.22
N LYS A 110 -2.99 5.91 -28.38
CA LYS A 110 -3.13 7.36 -28.42
C LYS A 110 -3.02 7.93 -27.01
N GLU A 111 -2.22 8.98 -26.85
CA GLU A 111 -2.19 9.79 -25.66
C GLU A 111 -3.17 10.94 -25.73
N VAL A 112 -3.71 11.32 -24.58
CA VAL A 112 -4.53 12.52 -24.36
C VAL A 112 -4.20 13.15 -23.01
N ASP A 113 -4.13 14.47 -22.98
CA ASP A 113 -3.80 15.23 -21.78
C ASP A 113 -4.67 16.50 -21.66
N GLY A 114 -4.46 17.30 -20.59
CA GLY A 114 -5.22 18.52 -20.32
C GLY A 114 -5.02 19.62 -21.39
N LYS A 115 -3.98 19.53 -22.23
CA LYS A 115 -3.69 20.47 -23.31
C LYS A 115 -4.25 20.02 -24.65
N THR A 116 -4.65 18.75 -24.77
CA THR A 116 -5.26 18.20 -25.99
C THR A 116 -6.60 18.92 -26.26
N LYS A 117 -6.79 19.44 -27.47
CA LYS A 117 -8.02 20.13 -27.86
C LYS A 117 -9.23 19.22 -27.71
N LYS A 118 -10.38 19.79 -27.46
CA LYS A 118 -11.62 19.05 -27.24
C LYS A 118 -11.95 18.12 -28.43
N GLU A 119 -11.84 18.64 -29.64
CA GLU A 119 -12.10 17.90 -30.89
C GLU A 119 -11.19 16.67 -31.03
N ASP A 120 -9.90 16.82 -30.71
CA ASP A 120 -8.91 15.74 -30.76
C ASP A 120 -9.17 14.69 -29.66
N ARG A 121 -9.62 15.13 -28.47
CA ARG A 121 -10.03 14.23 -27.40
C ARG A 121 -11.27 13.42 -27.76
N ASP A 122 -12.27 14.09 -28.32
CA ASP A 122 -13.52 13.46 -28.75
C ASP A 122 -13.25 12.45 -29.86
N LYS A 123 -12.38 12.79 -30.82
CA LYS A 123 -11.92 11.89 -31.86
C LYS A 123 -11.16 10.69 -31.30
N ALA A 124 -10.19 10.91 -30.41
CA ALA A 124 -9.43 9.82 -29.79
C ALA A 124 -10.36 8.85 -29.03
N MET A 125 -11.38 9.40 -28.34
CA MET A 125 -12.39 8.60 -27.66
C MET A 125 -13.25 7.80 -28.62
N GLN A 126 -13.66 8.41 -29.76
CA GLN A 126 -14.43 7.70 -30.79
C GLN A 126 -13.59 6.60 -31.42
N ASP A 127 -12.34 6.88 -31.77
CA ASP A 127 -11.43 5.89 -32.36
C ASP A 127 -11.15 4.73 -31.37
N PHE A 128 -11.13 5.00 -30.06
CA PHE A 128 -11.03 3.97 -29.01
C PHE A 128 -12.31 3.13 -28.92
N ARG A 129 -13.51 3.74 -28.99
CA ARG A 129 -14.79 3.02 -29.05
C ARG A 129 -14.88 2.14 -30.28
N ASP A 130 -14.50 2.66 -31.45
CA ASP A 130 -14.51 1.95 -32.73
C ASP A 130 -13.44 0.84 -32.84
N GLY A 131 -12.52 0.75 -31.85
CA GLY A 131 -11.43 -0.24 -31.86
C GLY A 131 -10.27 0.09 -32.79
N LYS A 132 -10.24 1.27 -33.40
CA LYS A 132 -9.10 1.78 -34.20
C LYS A 132 -7.88 2.04 -33.31
N ILE A 133 -8.12 2.41 -32.04
CA ILE A 133 -7.15 2.54 -30.95
C ILE A 133 -7.45 1.46 -29.93
N LYS A 134 -6.44 0.71 -29.50
CA LYS A 134 -6.56 -0.29 -28.44
C LYS A 134 -6.13 0.25 -27.06
N ILE A 135 -5.17 1.18 -27.06
CA ILE A 135 -4.59 1.74 -25.83
C ILE A 135 -4.84 3.24 -25.80
N LEU A 136 -5.57 3.69 -24.78
CA LEU A 136 -5.77 5.09 -24.48
C LEU A 136 -4.94 5.46 -23.28
N VAL A 137 -3.91 6.30 -23.48
CA VAL A 137 -3.00 6.74 -22.40
C VAL A 137 -3.36 8.14 -21.97
N ASN A 138 -3.55 8.36 -20.68
CA ASN A 138 -3.91 9.68 -20.18
C ASN A 138 -3.16 10.09 -18.91
N ALA A 139 -2.98 11.43 -18.73
CA ALA A 139 -2.53 12.06 -17.51
C ALA A 139 -3.66 12.93 -16.96
N GLU A 140 -4.25 12.52 -15.84
CA GLU A 140 -5.25 13.27 -15.04
C GLU A 140 -6.59 13.62 -15.70
N LEU A 141 -6.86 13.17 -16.96
CA LEU A 141 -8.07 13.60 -17.70
C LEU A 141 -9.30 12.72 -17.47
N TYR A 142 -9.14 11.42 -17.54
CA TYR A 142 -10.29 10.51 -17.59
C TYR A 142 -10.68 9.94 -16.21
N GLY A 143 -10.61 10.78 -15.16
CA GLY A 143 -11.21 10.45 -13.88
C GLY A 143 -12.73 10.40 -13.94
N GLU A 144 -13.34 11.28 -14.76
CA GLU A 144 -14.81 11.42 -14.91
C GLU A 144 -15.19 11.46 -16.40
N GLY A 145 -16.44 11.09 -16.71
CA GLY A 145 -17.04 11.28 -18.05
C GLY A 145 -16.62 10.30 -19.15
N VAL A 146 -15.78 9.29 -18.86
CA VAL A 146 -15.44 8.25 -19.84
C VAL A 146 -16.35 7.05 -19.66
N ASP A 147 -17.20 6.79 -20.65
CA ASP A 147 -18.02 5.59 -20.73
C ASP A 147 -17.65 4.78 -21.97
N VAL A 148 -16.90 3.69 -21.77
CA VAL A 148 -16.49 2.74 -22.80
C VAL A 148 -16.69 1.33 -22.24
N PRO A 149 -17.89 0.76 -22.40
CA PRO A 149 -18.26 -0.52 -21.80
C PRO A 149 -17.34 -1.68 -22.20
N ASP A 150 -16.78 -1.65 -23.40
CA ASP A 150 -15.86 -2.65 -23.95
C ASP A 150 -14.38 -2.42 -23.57
N CYS A 151 -14.09 -1.43 -22.71
CA CYS A 151 -12.78 -1.32 -22.08
C CYS A 151 -12.62 -2.45 -21.05
N GLU A 152 -11.70 -3.38 -21.32
CA GLU A 152 -11.50 -4.58 -20.48
C GLU A 152 -10.38 -4.40 -19.47
N THR A 153 -9.42 -3.52 -19.74
CA THR A 153 -8.20 -3.38 -18.92
C THR A 153 -7.96 -1.95 -18.47
N VAL A 154 -7.50 -1.83 -17.23
CA VAL A 154 -6.92 -0.60 -16.68
C VAL A 154 -5.49 -0.86 -16.21
N ILE A 155 -4.56 0.01 -16.62
CA ILE A 155 -3.16 -0.02 -16.16
C ILE A 155 -2.88 1.26 -15.36
N MET A 156 -2.48 1.09 -14.09
CA MET A 156 -2.20 2.20 -13.18
C MET A 156 -0.70 2.41 -13.06
N LEU A 157 -0.21 3.54 -13.55
CA LEU A 157 1.19 4.00 -13.44
C LEU A 157 1.31 5.25 -12.55
N ARG A 158 0.21 5.73 -12.01
CA ARG A 158 0.19 6.87 -11.10
C ARG A 158 -0.12 6.42 -9.68
N PRO A 159 0.84 6.58 -8.75
CA PRO A 159 0.55 6.39 -7.33
C PRO A 159 -0.36 7.52 -6.84
N THR A 160 -1.30 7.20 -5.96
CA THR A 160 -2.22 8.18 -5.37
C THR A 160 -2.47 7.93 -3.89
N GLN A 161 -2.85 8.97 -3.16
CA GLN A 161 -3.39 8.92 -1.80
C GLN A 161 -4.93 9.08 -1.80
N SER A 162 -5.54 9.25 -2.96
CA SER A 162 -6.98 9.41 -3.10
C SER A 162 -7.67 8.07 -3.35
N LEU A 163 -8.40 7.58 -2.35
CA LEU A 163 -9.22 6.37 -2.48
C LEU A 163 -10.28 6.52 -3.59
N SER A 164 -10.92 7.69 -3.67
CA SER A 164 -11.92 7.97 -4.71
C SER A 164 -11.33 7.85 -6.11
N LEU A 165 -10.14 8.41 -6.33
CA LEU A 165 -9.45 8.32 -7.62
C LEU A 165 -9.08 6.87 -7.96
N PHE A 166 -8.56 6.13 -6.97
CA PHE A 166 -8.23 4.71 -7.14
C PHE A 166 -9.44 3.87 -7.55
N ILE A 167 -10.58 4.05 -6.86
CA ILE A 167 -11.82 3.34 -7.18
C ILE A 167 -12.35 3.75 -8.55
N GLN A 168 -12.41 5.06 -8.85
CA GLN A 168 -12.88 5.56 -10.15
C GLN A 168 -12.06 5.01 -11.31
N GLN A 169 -10.74 4.97 -11.19
CA GLN A 169 -9.86 4.38 -12.21
C GLN A 169 -10.11 2.88 -12.36
N SER A 170 -10.18 2.14 -11.26
CA SER A 170 -10.43 0.69 -11.27
C SER A 170 -11.74 0.35 -11.96
N MET A 171 -12.80 1.08 -11.66
CA MET A 171 -14.15 0.80 -12.19
C MET A 171 -14.29 1.05 -13.69
N ARG A 172 -13.34 1.70 -14.36
CA ARG A 172 -13.44 1.96 -15.81
C ARG A 172 -13.43 0.69 -16.65
N CYS A 173 -12.67 -0.32 -16.25
CA CYS A 173 -12.70 -1.62 -16.92
C CYS A 173 -13.84 -2.53 -16.43
N MET A 174 -14.48 -2.21 -15.32
CA MET A 174 -15.47 -3.07 -14.68
C MET A 174 -16.90 -2.85 -15.17
N ARG A 175 -17.14 -2.07 -16.23
CA ARG A 175 -18.48 -1.97 -16.84
C ARG A 175 -18.93 -3.35 -17.29
N TYR A 176 -20.15 -3.74 -16.88
CA TYR A 176 -20.67 -5.06 -17.17
C TYR A 176 -20.88 -5.28 -18.69
N GLN A 177 -20.44 -6.40 -19.15
CA GLN A 177 -20.83 -7.04 -20.42
C GLN A 177 -20.89 -8.55 -20.19
N PRO A 178 -21.73 -9.30 -20.92
CA PRO A 178 -21.74 -10.75 -20.85
C PRO A 178 -20.33 -11.33 -21.08
N ASP A 179 -19.95 -12.31 -20.27
CA ASP A 179 -18.68 -13.05 -20.34
C ASP A 179 -17.40 -12.20 -20.17
N LYS A 180 -17.54 -10.92 -19.80
CA LYS A 180 -16.42 -10.03 -19.59
C LYS A 180 -15.73 -10.31 -18.25
N GLN A 181 -14.41 -10.49 -18.31
CA GLN A 181 -13.50 -10.50 -17.16
C GLN A 181 -12.63 -9.23 -17.22
N ALA A 182 -12.86 -8.29 -16.32
CA ALA A 182 -12.05 -7.08 -16.25
C ALA A 182 -10.64 -7.38 -15.70
N ILE A 183 -9.65 -6.60 -16.12
CA ILE A 183 -8.25 -6.76 -15.73
C ILE A 183 -7.73 -5.42 -15.19
N ILE A 184 -7.20 -5.44 -13.98
CA ILE A 184 -6.55 -4.30 -13.36
C ILE A 184 -5.08 -4.63 -13.19
N ILE A 185 -4.18 -3.82 -13.77
CA ILE A 185 -2.73 -3.95 -13.64
C ILE A 185 -2.22 -2.73 -12.87
N ASP A 186 -1.90 -2.91 -11.60
CA ASP A 186 -1.39 -1.87 -10.73
C ASP A 186 0.14 -1.95 -10.64
N GLN A 187 0.82 -1.09 -11.39
CA GLN A 187 2.28 -1.05 -11.44
C GLN A 187 2.92 -0.10 -10.42
N VAL A 188 2.12 0.44 -9.52
CA VAL A 188 2.56 1.37 -8.46
C VAL A 188 2.11 0.94 -7.07
N ALA A 189 1.62 -0.29 -6.95
CA ALA A 189 1.18 -0.92 -5.72
C ALA A 189 0.19 -0.06 -4.89
N ASN A 190 -0.78 0.58 -5.55
CA ASN A 190 -1.86 1.33 -4.88
C ASN A 190 -2.67 0.44 -3.93
N TYR A 191 -2.79 -0.86 -4.27
CA TYR A 191 -3.51 -1.84 -3.45
C TYR A 191 -2.95 -1.98 -2.02
N THR A 192 -1.66 -1.71 -1.81
CA THR A 192 -1.07 -1.77 -0.46
C THR A 192 -1.64 -0.73 0.49
N ARG A 193 -2.18 0.38 -0.06
CA ARG A 193 -2.82 1.47 0.71
C ARG A 193 -4.32 1.28 0.83
N PHE A 194 -4.95 0.81 -0.25
CA PHE A 194 -6.40 0.86 -0.38
C PHE A 194 -7.07 -0.51 -0.34
N GLY A 195 -6.30 -1.59 -0.42
CA GLY A 195 -6.88 -2.92 -0.67
C GLY A 195 -7.42 -3.07 -2.09
N LEU A 196 -8.23 -4.07 -2.32
CA LEU A 196 -8.90 -4.30 -3.60
C LEU A 196 -10.11 -3.36 -3.75
N PRO A 197 -10.55 -3.04 -5.00
CA PRO A 197 -11.65 -2.09 -5.23
C PRO A 197 -12.97 -2.45 -4.56
N ASP A 198 -13.29 -3.73 -4.46
CA ASP A 198 -14.54 -4.28 -3.92
C ASP A 198 -14.54 -4.55 -2.42
N MET A 199 -13.42 -4.30 -1.73
CA MET A 199 -13.35 -4.45 -0.28
C MET A 199 -14.29 -3.49 0.43
N ASP A 200 -14.93 -3.97 1.49
CA ASP A 200 -15.78 -3.14 2.34
C ASP A 200 -15.02 -1.99 2.98
N ARG A 201 -15.66 -0.84 3.04
CA ARG A 201 -15.10 0.39 3.60
C ARG A 201 -16.13 1.13 4.42
N VAL A 202 -15.66 1.73 5.50
CA VAL A 202 -16.50 2.65 6.29
C VAL A 202 -16.41 4.04 5.64
N TRP A 203 -17.55 4.50 5.13
CA TRP A 203 -17.69 5.84 4.58
C TRP A 203 -18.24 6.77 5.64
N THR A 204 -17.70 7.98 5.77
CA THR A 204 -18.12 8.96 6.77
C THR A 204 -17.99 10.37 6.21
N LEU A 205 -18.81 11.29 6.72
CA LEU A 205 -18.71 12.73 6.46
C LEU A 205 -17.59 13.40 7.28
N GLU A 206 -17.05 12.72 8.29
CA GLU A 206 -16.02 13.25 9.18
C GLU A 206 -14.68 13.50 8.47
N ASP A 207 -13.86 14.37 9.06
CA ASP A 207 -12.50 14.63 8.60
C ASP A 207 -11.63 13.37 8.72
N ARG A 208 -10.74 13.13 7.77
CA ARG A 208 -9.79 12.00 7.79
C ARG A 208 -8.91 11.96 9.05
N ALA A 209 -8.60 13.10 9.63
CA ALA A 209 -7.79 13.19 10.85
C ALA A 209 -8.48 12.54 12.07
N LYS A 210 -9.83 12.50 12.08
CA LYS A 210 -10.61 11.89 13.16
C LYS A 210 -10.81 10.38 13.01
N HIS A 211 -10.63 9.89 11.79
CA HIS A 211 -10.69 8.46 11.47
C HIS A 211 -9.42 8.06 10.70
N PRO A 212 -8.29 7.87 11.40
CA PRO A 212 -7.08 7.38 10.74
C PRO A 212 -7.39 6.01 10.12
N GLN A 213 -7.46 5.97 8.79
CA GLN A 213 -7.49 4.69 8.09
C GLN A 213 -6.18 3.99 8.44
N ARG A 214 -6.25 2.81 9.05
CA ARG A 214 -5.08 1.95 9.23
C ARG A 214 -4.41 1.80 7.87
N GLU A 215 -3.09 1.92 7.82
CA GLU A 215 -2.33 1.59 6.62
C GLU A 215 -2.70 0.17 6.21
N GLY A 216 -3.34 0.04 5.02
CA GLY A 216 -3.95 -1.22 4.62
C GLY A 216 -5.45 -1.14 4.31
N GLY A 217 -6.10 -0.02 4.58
CA GLY A 217 -7.38 0.51 4.01
C GLY A 217 -8.61 -0.41 3.91
N SER A 218 -8.58 -1.60 4.44
CA SER A 218 -9.70 -2.55 4.48
C SER A 218 -9.96 -2.97 5.93
N ASP A 219 -11.17 -3.36 6.27
CA ASP A 219 -11.62 -3.81 7.60
C ASP A 219 -10.89 -5.07 8.12
N GLY A 220 -9.56 -5.08 8.02
CA GLY A 220 -8.72 -6.16 8.54
C GLY A 220 -8.52 -7.35 7.59
N ILE A 221 -9.04 -7.31 6.36
CA ILE A 221 -8.82 -8.37 5.38
C ILE A 221 -7.40 -8.22 4.80
N ALA A 222 -6.52 -9.11 5.21
CA ALA A 222 -5.15 -9.15 4.69
C ALA A 222 -5.13 -9.68 3.24
N ILE A 223 -4.37 -9.00 2.38
CA ILE A 223 -4.14 -9.40 0.98
C ILE A 223 -2.65 -9.61 0.72
N LYS A 224 -2.33 -10.44 -0.28
CA LYS A 224 -0.96 -10.72 -0.71
C LYS A 224 -0.86 -10.82 -2.22
N THR A 225 0.33 -10.60 -2.75
CA THR A 225 0.62 -10.81 -4.18
C THR A 225 1.24 -12.19 -4.38
N CYS A 226 0.74 -12.94 -5.35
CA CYS A 226 1.31 -14.23 -5.72
C CYS A 226 2.66 -14.02 -6.43
N PRO A 227 3.77 -14.65 -5.98
CA PRO A 227 5.09 -14.46 -6.59
C PRO A 227 5.20 -15.09 -8.00
N LYS A 228 4.31 -16.04 -8.36
CA LYS A 228 4.31 -16.71 -9.66
C LYS A 228 3.53 -15.94 -10.72
N CYS A 229 2.28 -15.53 -10.43
CA CYS A 229 1.41 -14.89 -11.40
C CYS A 229 1.18 -13.40 -11.14
N PHE A 230 1.68 -12.85 -10.04
CA PHE A 230 1.49 -11.45 -9.61
C PHE A 230 0.04 -11.05 -9.32
N GLY A 231 -0.89 -12.00 -9.28
CA GLY A 231 -2.27 -11.76 -8.87
C GLY A 231 -2.35 -11.36 -7.40
N VAL A 232 -3.12 -10.32 -7.09
CA VAL A 232 -3.40 -9.88 -5.71
C VAL A 232 -4.61 -10.64 -5.22
N ILE A 233 -4.43 -11.37 -4.12
CA ILE A 233 -5.43 -12.30 -3.57
C ILE A 233 -5.54 -12.14 -2.06
N MET A 234 -6.56 -12.70 -1.44
CA MET A 234 -6.69 -12.78 0.01
C MET A 234 -5.49 -13.52 0.62
N ALA A 235 -4.94 -13.00 1.72
CA ALA A 235 -3.79 -13.63 2.38
C ALA A 235 -4.10 -15.01 2.98
N SER A 236 -5.37 -15.31 3.22
CA SER A 236 -5.86 -16.61 3.74
C SER A 236 -5.70 -17.78 2.76
N TYR A 237 -5.54 -17.53 1.47
CA TYR A 237 -5.38 -18.62 0.50
C TYR A 237 -4.05 -19.34 0.67
N HIS A 238 -4.08 -20.66 0.88
CA HIS A 238 -2.90 -21.54 0.88
C HIS A 238 -2.40 -21.87 -0.54
N LYS A 239 -3.29 -21.82 -1.52
CA LYS A 239 -2.98 -21.93 -2.94
C LYS A 239 -3.54 -20.74 -3.69
N CYS A 240 -2.77 -20.22 -4.65
CA CYS A 240 -3.24 -19.13 -5.51
C CYS A 240 -4.44 -19.60 -6.35
N PRO A 241 -5.62 -18.96 -6.25
CA PRO A 241 -6.79 -19.34 -7.05
C PRO A 241 -6.60 -19.06 -8.55
N LEU A 242 -5.65 -18.17 -8.93
CA LEU A 242 -5.40 -17.81 -10.32
C LEU A 242 -4.42 -18.75 -11.04
N CYS A 243 -3.40 -19.29 -10.34
CA CYS A 243 -2.34 -20.09 -10.97
C CYS A 243 -1.94 -21.36 -10.24
N GLY A 244 -2.60 -21.69 -9.13
CA GLY A 244 -2.34 -22.89 -8.34
C GLY A 244 -1.04 -22.90 -7.54
N TYR A 245 -0.29 -21.77 -7.47
CA TYR A 245 0.94 -21.67 -6.67
C TYR A 245 0.63 -21.95 -5.19
N SER A 246 1.42 -22.82 -4.53
CA SER A 246 1.27 -23.18 -3.11
C SER A 246 2.14 -22.30 -2.24
N PHE A 247 1.55 -21.68 -1.20
CA PHE A 247 2.23 -20.83 -0.22
C PHE A 247 2.69 -21.60 1.03
N GLU A 248 2.60 -22.92 1.06
CA GLU A 248 2.89 -23.74 2.26
C GLU A 248 4.30 -23.50 2.84
N ALA A 249 5.30 -23.32 1.99
CA ALA A 249 6.68 -23.06 2.42
C ALA A 249 6.82 -21.70 3.13
N GLU A 250 6.11 -20.67 2.69
CA GLU A 250 6.14 -19.32 3.29
C GLU A 250 5.44 -19.32 4.65
N PHE A 251 4.31 -20.03 4.78
CA PHE A 251 3.59 -20.14 6.05
C PHE A 251 4.43 -20.85 7.13
N ARG A 252 5.15 -21.92 6.77
CA ARG A 252 6.05 -22.62 7.71
C ARG A 252 7.17 -21.69 8.16
N LYS A 253 7.83 -21.00 7.26
CA LYS A 253 8.92 -20.08 7.57
C LYS A 253 8.46 -18.92 8.48
N LEU A 254 7.32 -18.29 8.18
CA LEU A 254 6.73 -17.24 9.02
C LEU A 254 6.33 -17.75 10.42
N ALA A 255 5.87 -19.00 10.53
CA ALA A 255 5.54 -19.60 11.82
C ALA A 255 6.80 -19.90 12.66
N GLU A 256 7.89 -20.35 12.00
CA GLU A 256 9.19 -20.58 12.62
C GLU A 256 9.83 -19.27 13.08
N ASP A 257 9.82 -18.22 12.25
CA ASP A 257 10.36 -16.89 12.57
C ASP A 257 9.61 -16.27 13.77
N LYS A 258 8.27 -16.33 13.80
CA LYS A 258 7.47 -15.85 14.93
C LYS A 258 7.71 -16.65 16.21
N ARG A 259 7.94 -17.97 16.10
CA ARG A 259 8.28 -18.81 17.26
C ARG A 259 9.63 -18.44 17.82
N ALA A 260 10.64 -18.22 16.96
CA ALA A 260 11.96 -17.78 17.35
C ALA A 260 11.94 -16.39 18.04
N GLU A 261 11.15 -15.43 17.52
CA GLU A 261 10.97 -14.12 18.18
C GLU A 261 10.31 -14.24 19.55
N LEU A 262 9.25 -15.07 19.69
CA LEU A 262 8.58 -15.30 20.97
C LEU A 262 9.51 -15.97 22.01
N GLU A 263 10.34 -16.93 21.58
CA GLU A 263 11.34 -17.56 22.46
C GLU A 263 12.38 -16.54 22.93
N LYS A 264 12.87 -15.67 22.05
CA LYS A 264 13.80 -14.60 22.39
C LYS A 264 13.20 -13.61 23.39
N ILE A 265 11.97 -13.15 23.17
CA ILE A 265 11.27 -12.25 24.08
C ILE A 265 11.08 -12.91 25.47
N ASN A 266 10.78 -14.21 25.52
CA ASN A 266 10.63 -14.94 26.77
C ASN A 266 11.95 -15.09 27.52
N LEU A 267 13.06 -15.33 26.84
CA LEU A 267 14.39 -15.38 27.42
C LEU A 267 14.78 -14.03 28.02
N ASP A 268 14.61 -12.94 27.26
CA ASP A 268 14.90 -11.57 27.72
C ASP A 268 14.05 -11.19 28.95
N ALA A 269 12.76 -11.58 28.95
CA ALA A 269 11.87 -11.35 30.08
C ALA A 269 12.27 -12.14 31.34
N LYS A 270 12.77 -13.36 31.17
CA LYS A 270 13.28 -14.19 32.27
C LYS A 270 14.54 -13.57 32.86
N GLU A 271 15.50 -13.19 32.04
CA GLU A 271 16.72 -12.52 32.49
C GLU A 271 16.43 -11.21 33.22
N MET A 272 15.49 -10.39 32.73
CA MET A 272 15.05 -9.17 33.44
C MET A 272 14.42 -9.48 34.80
N ARG A 273 13.61 -10.54 34.92
CA ARG A 273 13.00 -10.94 36.20
C ARG A 273 14.06 -11.40 37.18
N GLU A 274 15.03 -12.20 36.74
CA GLU A 274 16.15 -12.65 37.58
C GLU A 274 17.03 -11.48 38.05
N ARG A 275 17.31 -10.51 37.18
CA ARG A 275 18.05 -9.30 37.48
C ARG A 275 17.32 -8.45 38.53
N LYS A 276 16.01 -8.22 38.37
CA LYS A 276 15.20 -7.50 39.38
C LYS A 276 15.14 -8.22 40.70
N LYS A 277 15.04 -9.56 40.70
CA LYS A 277 15.04 -10.34 41.92
C LYS A 277 16.36 -10.21 42.69
N LYS A 278 17.51 -10.31 42.01
CA LYS A 278 18.85 -10.10 42.61
C LYS A 278 19.01 -8.70 43.14
N GLU A 279 18.50 -7.68 42.48
CA GLU A 279 18.52 -6.29 42.92
C GLU A 279 17.68 -6.10 44.18
N GLN A 280 16.48 -6.69 44.24
CA GLN A 280 15.62 -6.66 45.44
C GLN A 280 16.27 -7.38 46.64
N GLU A 281 16.86 -8.55 46.40
CA GLU A 281 17.59 -9.28 47.44
C GLU A 281 18.77 -8.48 48.00
N LEU A 282 19.50 -7.77 47.12
CA LEU A 282 20.59 -6.89 47.52
C LEU A 282 20.12 -5.71 48.38
N LEU A 283 18.97 -5.11 48.02
CA LEU A 283 18.37 -3.99 48.71
C LEU A 283 17.86 -4.33 50.12
N LEU A 284 17.55 -5.60 50.37
CA LEU A 284 17.13 -6.11 51.69
C LEU A 284 18.32 -6.40 52.63
N ARG A 285 19.55 -6.48 52.10
CA ARG A 285 20.75 -6.76 52.91
C ARG A 285 21.27 -5.50 53.60
N ASP A 286 21.73 -5.66 54.86
CA ASP A 286 22.41 -4.60 55.57
C ASP A 286 23.76 -4.30 54.89
N PRO A 287 24.03 -3.04 54.46
CA PRO A 287 25.32 -2.64 53.87
C PRO A 287 26.51 -2.94 54.79
N SER A 288 26.32 -3.05 56.10
CA SER A 288 27.36 -3.43 57.04
C SER A 288 27.90 -4.85 56.80
N THR A 289 27.13 -5.72 56.14
CA THR A 289 27.53 -7.12 55.83
C THR A 289 28.30 -7.26 54.50
N PHE A 290 28.45 -6.21 53.71
CA PHE A 290 29.11 -6.27 52.41
C PHE A 290 30.63 -6.45 52.58
N THR A 291 31.17 -7.35 51.75
CA THR A 291 32.59 -7.75 51.79
C THR A 291 33.37 -7.31 50.55
N THR A 292 32.70 -6.74 49.54
CA THR A 292 33.32 -6.29 48.30
C THR A 292 32.85 -4.89 47.88
N PHE A 293 33.73 -4.12 47.24
CA PHE A 293 33.39 -2.82 46.65
C PHE A 293 32.24 -2.93 45.63
N LYS A 294 32.15 -4.04 44.90
CA LYS A 294 31.10 -4.28 43.92
C LYS A 294 29.71 -4.28 44.58
N GLN A 295 29.55 -4.92 45.75
CA GLN A 295 28.28 -4.94 46.48
C GLN A 295 27.86 -3.53 46.91
N TYR A 296 28.81 -2.71 47.43
CA TYR A 296 28.52 -1.30 47.76
C TYR A 296 28.12 -0.50 46.51
N SER A 297 28.79 -0.70 45.41
CA SER A 297 28.49 0.00 44.15
C SER A 297 27.10 -0.36 43.59
N GLU A 298 26.76 -1.63 43.56
CA GLU A 298 25.46 -2.11 43.09
C GLU A 298 24.33 -1.66 44.02
N TYR A 299 24.52 -1.74 45.31
CA TYR A 299 23.57 -1.26 46.31
C TYR A 299 23.36 0.27 46.23
N GLY A 300 24.43 1.03 46.12
CA GLY A 300 24.36 2.49 45.98
C GLY A 300 23.63 2.93 44.70
N LYS A 301 23.86 2.23 43.56
CA LYS A 301 23.15 2.45 42.32
C LYS A 301 21.65 2.15 42.48
N ALA A 302 21.31 0.99 43.05
CA ALA A 302 19.93 0.57 43.26
C ALA A 302 19.14 1.50 44.22
N ARG A 303 19.82 2.10 45.19
CA ARG A 303 19.25 3.11 46.11
C ARG A 303 19.27 4.54 45.58
N GLY A 304 19.91 4.79 44.42
CA GLY A 304 20.05 6.15 43.87
C GLY A 304 21.02 7.04 44.63
N TYR A 305 21.97 6.47 45.38
CA TYR A 305 22.97 7.24 46.09
C TYR A 305 23.99 7.88 45.14
N LYS A 306 24.61 9.01 45.56
CA LYS A 306 25.64 9.69 44.76
C LYS A 306 26.82 8.76 44.48
N PRO A 307 27.48 8.88 43.32
CA PRO A 307 28.57 7.96 42.93
C PRO A 307 29.68 7.73 43.92
N GLY A 308 29.99 8.72 44.78
CA GLY A 308 31.00 8.61 45.81
C GLY A 308 30.61 7.76 47.05
N TRP A 309 29.31 7.48 47.26
CA TRP A 309 28.83 6.78 48.43
C TRP A 309 29.49 5.40 48.62
N ALA A 310 29.50 4.61 47.56
CA ALA A 310 30.08 3.27 47.56
C ALA A 310 31.59 3.28 47.86
N TYR A 311 32.29 4.27 47.32
CA TYR A 311 33.74 4.44 47.54
C TYR A 311 34.02 4.73 49.02
N TYR A 312 33.37 5.71 49.64
CA TYR A 312 33.59 6.08 51.02
C TYR A 312 33.28 4.95 52.01
N HIS A 313 32.19 4.22 51.80
CA HIS A 313 31.82 3.10 52.66
C HIS A 313 32.76 1.90 52.52
N ALA A 314 33.19 1.57 51.30
CA ALA A 314 34.15 0.49 51.05
C ALA A 314 35.55 0.84 51.61
N LYS A 315 35.97 2.12 51.48
CA LYS A 315 37.24 2.62 52.05
C LYS A 315 37.21 2.59 53.55
N ALA A 316 36.14 3.02 54.20
CA ALA A 316 35.97 2.96 55.65
C ALA A 316 36.06 1.53 56.22
N LYS A 317 35.73 0.52 55.43
CA LYS A 317 35.88 -0.91 55.74
C LYS A 317 37.21 -1.53 55.33
N GLY A 318 38.11 -0.78 54.72
CA GLY A 318 39.42 -1.29 54.28
C GLY A 318 39.34 -2.21 53.04
N LEU A 319 38.23 -2.21 52.30
CA LEU A 319 38.03 -3.05 51.10
C LEU A 319 38.70 -2.46 49.86
N ILE A 320 39.08 -1.21 49.89
CA ILE A 320 39.81 -0.49 48.85
C ILE A 320 40.81 0.46 49.52
N ARG A 321 41.97 0.64 48.83
CA ARG A 321 43.05 1.53 49.29
C ARG A 321 42.81 3.01 48.93
#